data_2a79a7d3fa50bac42a5d119cd7a74334
#
_entry.id   2a79a7d3fa50bac42a5d119cd7a74334
#
_cell.length_a   1.000
_cell.length_b   1.000
_cell.length_c   1.000
_cell.angle_alpha   90.00
_cell.angle_beta   90.00
_cell.angle_gamma   90.00
#
_symmetry.space_group_name_H-M   'P 1'
#
loop_
_entity.id
_entity.type
_entity.pdbx_description
1 polymer ?
#
loop_
_entity_poly.entity_id
_entity_poly.type
_entity_poly.pdbx_seq_one_letter_code
_entity_poly.pdbx_strand_id
1 'polypeptide(L)' 'MYDIIYDDLDKFESAIVYFGTRVEIIIALEMGNKIDSDSAYKMIKEELKQLKKIKKLEKKEHND' A
#
# COMPACT_ATOMS: atom_id res chain seq x y z
N MET A 1 -3.63 -4.86 20.79
CA MET A 1 -3.93 -3.44 20.76
C MET A 1 -4.08 -2.89 19.34
N TYR A 2 -3.19 -3.26 18.49
CA TYR A 2 -3.25 -2.76 17.12
C TYR A 2 -4.42 -3.34 16.34
N ASP A 3 -4.90 -4.48 16.76
CA ASP A 3 -6.02 -5.11 16.09
C ASP A 3 -7.27 -4.23 16.14
N ILE A 4 -7.43 -3.53 17.25
CA ILE A 4 -8.59 -2.67 17.40
C ILE A 4 -8.56 -1.54 16.37
N ILE A 5 -7.37 -1.00 16.13
CA ILE A 5 -7.21 0.08 15.17
C ILE A 5 -7.55 -0.39 13.77
N TYR A 6 -7.10 -1.59 13.40
CA TYR A 6 -7.39 -2.12 12.08
C TYR A 6 -8.87 -2.40 11.89
N ASP A 7 -9.52 -2.82 12.95
CA ASP A 7 -10.94 -3.11 12.86
C ASP A 7 -11.76 -1.85 12.59
N ASP A 8 -11.24 -0.69 13.02
CA ASP A 8 -11.96 0.57 12.87
C ASP A 8 -11.65 1.25 11.54
N LEU A 9 -10.68 0.74 10.80
CA LEU A 9 -10.30 1.37 9.53
C LEU A 9 -11.22 0.90 8.41
N ASP A 10 -11.55 1.81 7.50
CA ASP A 10 -12.29 1.40 6.32
C ASP A 10 -11.31 0.75 5.34
N LYS A 11 -11.85 0.33 4.20
CA LYS A 11 -11.06 -0.39 3.22
C LYS A 11 -9.86 0.40 2.72
N PHE A 12 -10.08 1.67 2.43
CA PHE A 12 -9.02 2.49 1.89
C PHE A 12 -7.95 2.75 2.93
N GLU A 13 -8.36 3.02 4.16
CA GLU A 13 -7.40 3.26 5.22
C GLU A 13 -6.55 2.02 5.48
N SER A 14 -7.19 0.85 5.47
CA SER A 14 -6.43 -0.40 5.60
C SER A 14 -5.45 -0.57 4.46
N ALA A 15 -5.87 -0.20 3.26
CA ALA A 15 -5.00 -0.32 2.10
C ALA A 15 -3.80 0.60 2.21
N ILE A 16 -3.98 1.80 2.77
CA ILE A 16 -2.85 2.71 2.97
C ILE A 16 -1.85 2.12 3.95
N VAL A 17 -2.36 1.51 5.02
CA VAL A 17 -1.47 0.88 6.00
C VAL A 17 -0.65 -0.23 5.35
N TYR A 18 -1.30 -1.06 4.56
CA TYR A 18 -0.59 -2.13 3.85
C TYR A 18 0.40 -1.55 2.85
N PHE A 19 0.00 -0.49 2.16
CA PHE A 19 0.88 0.15 1.20
C PHE A 19 2.15 0.62 1.90
N GLY A 20 2.02 1.27 3.04
CA GLY A 20 3.18 1.73 3.79
C GLY A 20 4.08 0.60 4.20
N THR A 21 3.49 -0.50 4.69
CA THR A 21 4.27 -1.66 5.10
C THR A 21 5.05 -2.25 3.92
N ARG A 22 4.38 -2.39 2.78
CA ARG A 22 5.03 -2.96 1.61
C ARG A 22 6.14 -2.06 1.08
N VAL A 23 5.92 -0.73 1.11
CA VAL A 23 6.95 0.20 0.69
C VAL A 23 8.15 0.09 1.61
N GLU A 24 7.93 -0.04 2.90
CA GLU A 24 9.04 -0.21 3.84
C GLU A 24 9.86 -1.46 3.52
N ILE A 25 9.17 -2.54 3.18
CA ILE A 25 9.87 -3.77 2.82
C ILE A 25 10.70 -3.55 1.55
N ILE A 26 10.13 -2.88 0.57
CA ILE A 26 10.84 -2.60 -0.67
C ILE A 26 12.07 -1.74 -0.40
N ILE A 27 11.92 -0.75 0.45
CA ILE A 27 13.04 0.12 0.83
C ILE A 27 14.15 -0.72 1.47
N ALA A 28 13.77 -1.60 2.38
CA ALA A 28 14.75 -2.45 3.06
C ALA A 28 15.50 -3.34 2.09
N LEU A 29 14.78 -3.89 1.11
CA LEU A 29 15.40 -4.75 0.11
C LEU A 29 16.38 -3.97 -0.75
N GLU A 30 16.01 -2.77 -1.14
CA GLU A 30 16.89 -1.95 -1.98
C GLU A 30 18.12 -1.50 -1.18
N MET A 31 17.94 -1.05 0.05
CA MET A 31 19.05 -0.61 0.87
C MET A 31 19.96 -1.77 1.23
N GLY A 32 19.41 -2.98 1.29
CA GLY A 32 20.21 -4.17 1.55
C GLY A 32 20.81 -4.79 0.31
N ASN A 33 20.69 -4.11 -0.82
CA ASN A 33 21.24 -4.57 -2.11
C ASN A 33 20.63 -5.88 -2.60
N LYS A 34 19.42 -6.16 -2.17
CA LYS A 34 18.70 -7.34 -2.66
C LYS A 34 18.03 -7.06 -4.00
N ILE A 35 17.64 -5.82 -4.22
CA ILE A 35 17.09 -5.37 -5.50
C ILE A 35 17.73 -4.02 -5.82
N ASP A 36 17.71 -3.67 -7.09
CA ASP A 36 18.26 -2.37 -7.48
C ASP A 36 17.18 -1.29 -7.44
N SER A 37 17.58 -0.05 -7.67
CA SER A 37 16.65 1.06 -7.54
C SER A 37 15.54 1.02 -8.58
N ASP A 38 15.84 0.53 -9.79
CA ASP A 38 14.82 0.42 -10.82
C ASP A 38 13.76 -0.60 -10.43
N SER A 39 14.18 -1.72 -9.88
CA SER A 39 13.24 -2.73 -9.43
C SER A 39 12.40 -2.21 -8.27
N ALA A 40 13.04 -1.52 -7.32
CA ALA A 40 12.31 -0.94 -6.21
C ALA A 40 11.27 0.05 -6.70
N TYR A 41 11.64 0.89 -7.65
CA TYR A 41 10.71 1.86 -8.20
C TYR A 41 9.51 1.18 -8.84
N LYS A 42 9.76 0.14 -9.62
CA LYS A 42 8.67 -0.59 -10.26
C LYS A 42 7.75 -1.24 -9.25
N MET A 43 8.32 -1.80 -8.20
CA MET A 43 7.53 -2.44 -7.16
C MET A 43 6.65 -1.43 -6.44
N ILE A 44 7.18 -0.25 -6.16
CA ILE A 44 6.40 0.80 -5.51
C ILE A 44 5.27 1.26 -6.43
N LYS A 45 5.55 1.38 -7.72
CA LYS A 45 4.50 1.75 -8.67
C LYS A 45 3.37 0.73 -8.69
N GLU A 46 3.71 -0.55 -8.60
CA GLU A 46 2.69 -1.58 -8.57
C GLU A 46 1.83 -1.48 -7.33
N GLU A 47 2.46 -1.22 -6.19
CA GLU A 47 1.69 -1.05 -4.96
C GLU A 47 0.79 0.17 -5.05
N LEU A 48 1.27 1.24 -5.63
CA LEU A 48 0.44 2.43 -5.82
C LEU A 48 -0.73 2.14 -6.75
N LYS A 49 -0.51 1.33 -7.75
CA LYS A 49 -1.57 0.93 -8.66
C LYS A 49 -2.71 0.22 -7.92
N GLN A 50 -2.33 -0.68 -7.02
CA GLN A 50 -3.33 -1.38 -6.22
C GLN A 50 -4.10 -0.41 -5.34
N LEU A 51 -3.38 0.52 -4.74
CA LEU A 51 -4.01 1.52 -3.88
C LEU A 51 -5.00 2.37 -4.68
N LYS A 52 -4.63 2.73 -5.89
CA LYS A 52 -5.51 3.51 -6.75
C LYS A 52 -6.80 2.76 -7.07
N LYS A 53 -6.68 1.47 -7.31
CA LYS A 53 -7.87 0.66 -7.60
C LYS A 53 -8.83 0.66 -6.42
N ILE A 54 -8.28 0.52 -5.23
CA ILE A 54 -9.11 0.49 -4.03
C ILE A 54 -9.77 1.85 -3.82
N LYS A 55 -9.04 2.92 -4.06
CA LYS A 55 -9.61 4.26 -3.95
C LYS A 55 -10.76 4.47 -4.92
N LYS A 56 -10.59 3.96 -6.14
CA LYS A 56 -11.65 4.05 -7.14
C LYS A 56 -12.89 3.29 -6.71
N LEU A 57 -12.71 2.11 -6.15
CA LEU A 57 -13.84 1.31 -5.69
C LEU A 57 -14.57 2.01 -4.56
N GLU A 58 -13.81 2.58 -3.64
CA GLU A 58 -14.41 3.32 -2.54
C GLU A 58 -15.25 4.47 -3.04
N LYS A 59 -14.70 5.24 -3.96
CA LYS A 59 -15.40 6.37 -4.52
C LYS A 59 -16.69 5.95 -5.19
N LYS A 60 -16.62 4.82 -5.89
CA LYS A 60 -17.79 4.29 -6.57
C LYS A 60 -18.88 3.91 -5.59
N GLU A 61 -18.48 3.31 -4.48
CA GLU A 61 -19.43 2.87 -3.47
C GLU A 61 -20.09 4.05 -2.78
N HIS A 62 -19.33 5.11 -2.56
CA HIS A 62 -19.84 6.26 -1.84
C HIS A 62 -20.59 7.24 -2.72
N ASN A 63 -20.44 7.07 -3.98
CA ASN A 63 -20.92 8.05 -4.92
C ASN A 63 -22.27 7.69 -5.50
N ASP A 64 -23.09 7.18 -4.72
CA ASP A 64 -24.38 6.74 -5.24
C ASP A 64 -25.36 7.79 -5.56
#